data_ec68dad535f669195b63f36e54eaf782
#
_entry.id   ec68dad535f669195b63f36e54eaf782
#
_cell.length_a   1.000
_cell.length_b   1.000
_cell.length_c   1.000
_cell.angle_alpha   90.00
_cell.angle_beta   90.00
_cell.angle_gamma   90.00
#
_symmetry.space_group_name_H-M   'P 1'
#
loop_
_entity.id
_entity.type
_entity.pdbx_description
1 polymer ?
#
loop_
_entity_poly.entity_id
_entity_poly.type
_entity_poly.pdbx_seq_one_letter_code
_entity_poly.pdbx_strand_id
1 'polypeptide(L)'
;MSKYQEMLDYVKWYQEKHKDENGKTPNPIFEIMVFEYPNKEMIYHKPEGDVPSGWPDTGCIDHMGFYYELDTAIQAMNENWCDIQETCYYAGFILCRFPGLYYAGTSRMYFLWDDEKKGFFEAEEPEIFKHVAY
;
A
#
# COMPACT_ATOMS: atom_id res chain seq x y z
N MET A 1 -13.94 -11.20 4.54
CA MET A 1 -13.16 -11.31 3.28
C MET A 1 -11.79 -10.69 3.49
N SER A 2 -10.73 -11.32 3.04
CA SER A 2 -9.38 -10.78 3.17
C SER A 2 -9.15 -9.61 2.23
N LYS A 3 -8.19 -8.75 2.56
CA LYS A 3 -7.79 -7.65 1.67
C LYS A 3 -7.23 -8.16 0.35
N TYR A 4 -6.53 -9.29 0.40
CA TYR A 4 -6.03 -9.97 -0.80
C TYR A 4 -7.20 -10.30 -1.75
N GLN A 5 -8.23 -10.93 -1.23
CA GLN A 5 -9.38 -11.30 -2.04
C GLN A 5 -10.15 -10.07 -2.53
N GLU A 6 -10.29 -9.05 -1.68
CA GLU A 6 -10.92 -7.79 -2.09
C GLU A 6 -10.18 -7.16 -3.27
N MET A 7 -8.85 -7.18 -3.24
CA MET A 7 -8.04 -6.64 -4.33
C MET A 7 -8.22 -7.43 -5.63
N LEU A 8 -8.23 -8.76 -5.54
CA LEU A 8 -8.48 -9.60 -6.72
C LEU A 8 -9.88 -9.38 -7.29
N ASP A 9 -10.88 -9.24 -6.43
CA ASP A 9 -12.25 -8.96 -6.85
C ASP A 9 -12.38 -7.59 -7.52
N TYR A 10 -11.66 -6.58 -6.99
CA TYR A 10 -11.59 -5.26 -7.61
C TYR A 10 -11.01 -5.32 -9.02
N VAL A 11 -9.94 -6.08 -9.21
CA VAL A 11 -9.33 -6.27 -10.54
C VAL A 11 -10.35 -6.83 -11.51
N LYS A 12 -11.05 -7.91 -11.13
CA LYS A 12 -12.05 -8.55 -11.98
C LYS A 12 -13.19 -7.60 -12.33
N TRP A 13 -13.68 -6.86 -11.33
CA TRP A 13 -14.76 -5.91 -11.52
C TRP A 13 -14.35 -4.81 -12.50
N TYR A 14 -13.17 -4.24 -12.33
CA TYR A 14 -12.67 -3.18 -13.19
C TYR A 14 -12.46 -3.67 -14.62
N GLN A 15 -11.85 -4.84 -14.78
CA GLN A 15 -11.62 -5.44 -16.10
C GLN A 15 -12.92 -5.69 -16.84
N GLU A 16 -13.92 -6.21 -16.17
CA GLU A 16 -15.22 -6.47 -16.78
C GLU A 16 -15.91 -5.17 -17.20
N LYS A 17 -15.82 -4.15 -16.36
CA LYS A 17 -16.44 -2.86 -16.62
C LYS A 17 -15.78 -2.09 -17.76
N HIS A 18 -14.48 -2.27 -17.98
CA HIS A 18 -13.71 -1.52 -18.96
C HIS A 18 -13.21 -2.38 -20.12
N LYS A 19 -13.87 -3.47 -20.37
CA LYS A 19 -13.63 -4.32 -21.53
C LYS A 19 -13.90 -3.53 -22.81
N ASP A 20 -13.00 -3.62 -23.82
CA ASP A 20 -13.20 -2.95 -25.09
C ASP A 20 -14.17 -3.74 -25.99
N GLU A 21 -14.44 -3.22 -27.18
CA GLU A 21 -15.35 -3.84 -28.13
C GLU A 21 -14.88 -5.21 -28.63
N ASN A 22 -13.60 -5.50 -28.52
CA ASN A 22 -13.02 -6.79 -28.89
C ASN A 22 -12.89 -7.75 -27.71
N GLY A 23 -13.41 -7.36 -26.53
CA GLY A 23 -13.31 -8.16 -25.32
C GLY A 23 -11.99 -8.06 -24.60
N LYS A 24 -11.08 -7.18 -25.04
CA LYS A 24 -9.80 -7.00 -24.39
C LYS A 24 -9.97 -6.19 -23.10
N THR A 25 -9.35 -6.67 -22.02
CA THR A 25 -9.44 -6.04 -20.71
C THR A 25 -8.15 -5.26 -20.39
N PRO A 26 -8.26 -4.17 -19.61
CA PRO A 26 -7.06 -3.50 -19.12
C PRO A 26 -6.32 -4.36 -18.11
N ASN A 27 -5.00 -4.19 -18.05
CA ASN A 27 -4.15 -4.91 -17.10
C ASN A 27 -3.77 -3.99 -15.96
N PRO A 28 -3.85 -4.46 -14.69
CA PRO A 28 -3.43 -3.67 -13.56
C PRO A 28 -1.93 -3.72 -13.35
N ILE A 29 -1.43 -2.77 -12.55
CA ILE A 29 -0.16 -2.89 -11.87
C ILE A 29 -0.43 -2.87 -10.38
N PHE A 30 0.51 -3.45 -9.62
CA PHE A 30 0.47 -3.46 -8.16
C PHE A 30 1.67 -2.67 -7.67
N GLU A 31 1.41 -1.43 -7.29
CA GLU A 31 2.45 -0.48 -6.92
C GLU A 31 2.75 -0.57 -5.43
N ILE A 32 4.03 -0.56 -5.09
CA ILE A 32 4.51 -0.57 -3.71
C ILE A 32 4.82 0.87 -3.31
N MET A 33 4.20 1.31 -2.23
CA MET A 33 4.45 2.61 -1.64
C MET A 33 4.81 2.45 -0.18
N VAL A 34 5.78 3.22 0.30
CA VAL A 34 6.21 3.19 1.69
C VAL A 34 6.24 4.59 2.27
N PHE A 35 6.09 4.65 3.59
CA PHE A 35 6.09 5.90 4.33
C PHE A 35 7.27 5.93 5.31
N GLU A 36 8.03 6.99 5.26
CA GLU A 36 8.94 7.33 6.32
C GLU A 36 8.14 7.81 7.52
N TYR A 37 8.35 7.21 8.67
CA TYR A 37 7.63 7.57 9.87
C TYR A 37 8.53 7.51 11.09
N PRO A 38 8.68 8.63 11.82
CA PRO A 38 9.69 8.72 12.87
C PRO A 38 9.35 7.95 14.15
N ASN A 39 8.08 7.61 14.36
CA ASN A 39 7.66 6.92 15.58
C ASN A 39 6.71 5.77 15.23
N LYS A 40 7.23 4.56 15.34
CA LYS A 40 6.51 3.33 15.01
C LYS A 40 5.21 3.16 15.81
N GLU A 41 5.19 3.62 17.06
CA GLU A 41 4.01 3.50 17.93
C GLU A 41 2.85 4.36 17.46
N MET A 42 3.12 5.50 16.85
CA MET A 42 2.09 6.43 16.38
C MET A 42 1.40 5.95 15.10
N ILE A 43 1.89 4.90 14.46
CA ILE A 43 1.27 4.38 13.24
C ILE A 43 -0.18 3.95 13.50
N TYR A 44 -0.43 3.33 14.65
CA TYR A 44 -1.76 2.83 15.00
C TYR A 44 -2.57 3.75 15.90
N HIS A 45 -1.94 4.69 16.57
CA HIS A 45 -2.59 5.45 17.63
C HIS A 45 -2.47 6.94 17.42
N LYS A 46 -3.60 7.63 17.37
CA LYS A 46 -3.63 9.08 17.43
C LYS A 46 -3.11 9.49 18.81
N PRO A 47 -2.18 10.47 18.88
CA PRO A 47 -1.74 10.99 20.18
C PRO A 47 -2.89 11.52 21.01
N GLU A 48 -2.87 11.28 22.32
CA GLU A 48 -3.84 11.85 23.23
C GLU A 48 -3.51 13.33 23.50
N GLY A 49 -4.57 14.10 23.78
CA GLY A 49 -4.43 15.52 24.07
C GLY A 49 -4.13 16.35 22.83
N ASP A 50 -3.29 17.38 23.00
CA ASP A 50 -2.89 18.22 21.89
C ASP A 50 -2.05 17.43 20.89
N VAL A 51 -2.52 17.38 19.63
CA VAL A 51 -1.82 16.67 18.58
C VAL A 51 -0.52 17.42 18.26
N PRO A 52 0.65 16.71 18.19
CA PRO A 52 1.90 17.35 17.82
C PRO A 52 1.76 18.08 16.48
N SER A 53 2.46 19.19 16.36
CA SER A 53 2.53 19.93 15.10
C SER A 53 3.01 19.00 13.99
N GLY A 54 2.26 18.96 12.90
CA GLY A 54 2.59 18.12 11.75
C GLY A 54 2.04 16.70 11.81
N TRP A 55 1.33 16.30 12.87
CA TRP A 55 0.66 15.02 12.88
C TRP A 55 -0.64 15.06 12.03
N PRO A 56 -0.97 14.09 11.21
CA PRO A 56 -0.18 12.91 10.92
C PRO A 56 0.93 13.23 9.91
N ASP A 57 2.18 13.19 10.38
CA ASP A 57 3.31 13.42 9.52
C ASP A 57 3.92 12.08 9.14
N THR A 58 3.79 11.71 7.87
CA THR A 58 4.37 10.49 7.33
C THR A 58 5.77 10.71 6.77
N GLY A 59 6.29 11.96 6.88
CA GLY A 59 7.56 12.28 6.24
C GLY A 59 7.47 12.12 4.73
N CYS A 60 8.39 11.37 4.15
CA CYS A 60 8.41 11.11 2.72
C CYS A 60 7.51 9.92 2.37
N ILE A 61 6.78 10.04 1.26
CA ILE A 61 6.08 8.93 0.63
C ILE A 61 6.91 8.54 -0.59
N ASP A 62 7.39 7.30 -0.61
CA ASP A 62 8.20 6.82 -1.72
C ASP A 62 7.48 5.73 -2.50
N HIS A 63 7.55 5.87 -3.83
CA HIS A 63 7.05 4.90 -4.78
C HIS A 63 8.20 3.96 -5.12
N MET A 64 8.12 2.72 -4.63
CA MET A 64 9.23 1.76 -4.73
C MET A 64 9.19 0.91 -5.97
N GLY A 65 8.23 1.15 -6.85
CA GLY A 65 8.07 0.39 -8.07
C GLY A 65 6.77 -0.38 -8.12
N PHE A 66 6.63 -1.23 -9.13
CA PHE A 66 5.39 -1.99 -9.32
C PHE A 66 5.68 -3.35 -9.94
N TYR A 67 4.70 -4.23 -9.80
CA TYR A 67 4.70 -5.56 -10.43
C TYR A 67 3.36 -5.78 -11.13
N TYR A 68 3.35 -6.69 -12.10
CA TYR A 68 2.12 -7.03 -12.81
C TYR A 68 1.28 -8.09 -12.08
N GLU A 69 1.89 -8.75 -11.07
CA GLU A 69 1.21 -9.78 -10.28
C GLU A 69 1.20 -9.38 -8.81
N LEU A 70 0.03 -9.51 -8.18
CA LEU A 70 -0.12 -9.18 -6.76
C LEU A 70 0.79 -10.04 -5.88
N ASP A 71 0.86 -11.34 -6.16
CA ASP A 71 1.69 -12.25 -5.37
C ASP A 71 3.17 -11.86 -5.40
N THR A 72 3.66 -11.38 -6.56
CA THR A 72 5.03 -10.90 -6.68
C THR A 72 5.27 -9.65 -5.85
N ALA A 73 4.32 -8.72 -5.84
CA ALA A 73 4.42 -7.52 -5.01
C ALA A 73 4.45 -7.87 -3.52
N ILE A 74 3.61 -8.80 -3.10
CA ILE A 74 3.58 -9.27 -1.71
C ILE A 74 4.92 -9.92 -1.34
N GLN A 75 5.45 -10.76 -2.22
CA GLN A 75 6.75 -11.40 -1.99
C GLN A 75 7.87 -10.37 -1.86
N ALA A 76 7.87 -9.35 -2.72
CA ALA A 76 8.86 -8.28 -2.65
C ALA A 76 8.81 -7.56 -1.31
N MET A 77 7.61 -7.31 -0.78
CA MET A 77 7.44 -6.71 0.55
C MET A 77 7.94 -7.65 1.64
N ASN A 78 7.52 -8.91 1.60
CA ASN A 78 7.89 -9.88 2.64
C ASN A 78 9.39 -10.14 2.70
N GLU A 79 10.07 -10.13 1.56
CA GLU A 79 11.51 -10.41 1.46
C GLU A 79 12.37 -9.15 1.40
N ASN A 80 11.76 -7.98 1.51
CA ASN A 80 12.46 -6.69 1.47
C ASN A 80 13.38 -6.57 0.24
N TRP A 81 12.84 -6.88 -0.94
CA TRP A 81 13.63 -6.83 -2.17
C TRP A 81 14.19 -5.42 -2.41
N CYS A 82 15.44 -5.36 -2.84
CA CYS A 82 16.14 -4.09 -3.13
C CYS A 82 16.17 -3.14 -1.93
N ASP A 83 16.12 -3.70 -0.72
CA ASP A 83 16.11 -2.93 0.52
C ASP A 83 15.02 -1.85 0.55
N ILE A 84 13.77 -2.28 0.31
CA ILE A 84 12.60 -1.39 0.32
C ILE A 84 12.54 -0.55 1.59
N GLN A 85 12.93 -1.14 2.72
CA GLN A 85 12.84 -0.49 4.02
C GLN A 85 13.81 0.68 4.18
N GLU A 86 14.99 0.62 3.56
CA GLU A 86 16.03 1.68 3.63
C GLU A 86 16.29 2.22 5.04
N THR A 87 16.10 1.39 6.05
CA THR A 87 16.28 1.68 7.49
C THR A 87 15.32 2.72 8.08
N CYS A 88 14.50 3.38 7.28
CA CYS A 88 13.62 4.46 7.76
C CYS A 88 12.13 4.23 7.50
N TYR A 89 11.76 3.22 6.76
CA TYR A 89 10.35 2.96 6.46
C TYR A 89 9.81 1.84 7.35
N TYR A 90 8.71 2.10 8.01
CA TYR A 90 8.08 1.13 8.92
C TYR A 90 6.70 0.70 8.47
N ALA A 91 6.11 1.40 7.51
CA ALA A 91 4.78 1.10 7.01
C ALA A 91 4.72 1.35 5.50
N GLY A 92 3.86 0.59 4.84
CA GLY A 92 3.63 0.77 3.42
C GLY A 92 2.33 0.11 2.99
N PHE A 93 2.06 0.17 1.71
CA PHE A 93 0.90 -0.53 1.16
C PHE A 93 1.16 -0.92 -0.29
N ILE A 94 0.40 -1.91 -0.75
CA ILE A 94 0.29 -2.26 -2.15
C ILE A 94 -1.01 -1.67 -2.66
N LEU A 95 -0.93 -0.91 -3.75
CA LEU A 95 -2.06 -0.24 -4.39
C LEU A 95 -2.26 -0.85 -5.78
N CYS A 96 -3.48 -1.28 -6.06
CA CYS A 96 -3.84 -1.72 -7.41
C CYS A 96 -4.15 -0.50 -8.27
N ARG A 97 -3.48 -0.38 -9.40
CA ARG A 97 -3.70 0.72 -10.36
C ARG A 97 -3.95 0.20 -11.77
N PHE A 98 -4.83 0.90 -12.45
CA PHE A 98 -5.04 0.70 -13.88
C PHE A 98 -4.58 1.93 -14.65
N PRO A 99 -4.37 1.82 -15.97
CA PRO A 99 -3.98 3.00 -16.76
C PRO A 99 -4.96 4.16 -16.61
N GLY A 100 -4.43 5.36 -16.43
CA GLY A 100 -5.23 6.57 -16.26
C GLY A 100 -4.58 7.52 -15.27
N LEU A 101 -5.16 8.72 -15.15
CA LEU A 101 -4.63 9.77 -14.30
C LEU A 101 -5.14 9.68 -12.85
N TYR A 102 -6.28 9.04 -12.66
CA TYR A 102 -6.95 9.05 -11.38
C TYR A 102 -7.46 7.67 -11.03
N TYR A 103 -7.32 7.28 -9.77
CA TYR A 103 -7.59 5.94 -9.31
C TYR A 103 -8.30 5.91 -7.96
N ALA A 104 -9.12 6.91 -7.66
CA ALA A 104 -9.85 6.97 -6.40
C ALA A 104 -10.66 5.69 -6.16
N GLY A 105 -10.66 5.20 -4.95
CA GLY A 105 -11.42 4.02 -4.55
C GLY A 105 -10.74 2.68 -4.84
N THR A 106 -9.48 2.70 -5.26
CA THR A 106 -8.75 1.44 -5.45
C THR A 106 -8.52 0.72 -4.12
N SER A 107 -8.50 -0.60 -4.18
CA SER A 107 -8.21 -1.42 -3.02
C SER A 107 -6.73 -1.33 -2.64
N ARG A 108 -6.46 -1.40 -1.34
CA ARG A 108 -5.11 -1.34 -0.79
C ARG A 108 -4.89 -2.45 0.21
N MET A 109 -3.66 -2.97 0.25
CA MET A 109 -3.21 -3.89 1.29
C MET A 109 -2.11 -3.20 2.08
N TYR A 110 -2.22 -3.21 3.40
CA TYR A 110 -1.29 -2.52 4.30
C TYR A 110 -0.28 -3.48 4.89
N PHE A 111 0.94 -2.98 5.11
CA PHE A 111 2.07 -3.78 5.57
C PHE A 111 2.85 -3.00 6.62
N LEU A 112 3.37 -3.73 7.61
CA LEU A 112 4.28 -3.17 8.62
C LEU A 112 5.60 -3.91 8.60
N TRP A 113 6.67 -3.17 8.86
CA TRP A 113 8.00 -3.73 8.99
C TRP A 113 8.12 -4.59 10.26
N ASP A 114 8.65 -5.79 10.09
CA ASP A 114 8.94 -6.71 11.18
C ASP A 114 10.44 -6.84 11.33
N ASP A 115 10.98 -6.36 12.46
CA ASP A 115 12.44 -6.35 12.69
C ASP A 115 13.03 -7.75 12.82
N GLU A 116 12.26 -8.72 13.27
CA GLU A 116 12.73 -10.09 13.44
C GLU A 116 12.78 -10.82 12.11
N LYS A 117 11.71 -10.71 11.33
CA LYS A 117 11.59 -11.38 10.04
C LYS A 117 12.31 -10.63 8.92
N LYS A 118 12.70 -9.37 9.15
CA LYS A 118 13.37 -8.52 8.16
C LYS A 118 12.58 -8.36 6.87
N GLY A 119 11.28 -8.09 7.02
CA GLY A 119 10.40 -7.84 5.90
C GLY A 119 9.15 -7.08 6.31
N PHE A 120 8.37 -6.69 5.33
CA PHE A 120 7.06 -6.07 5.54
C PHE A 120 6.00 -7.16 5.47
N PHE A 121 5.13 -7.22 6.46
CA PHE A 121 4.06 -8.22 6.51
C PHE A 121 2.70 -7.56 6.62
N GLU A 122 1.70 -8.23 6.06
CA GLU A 122 0.35 -7.70 6.01
C GLU A 122 -0.15 -7.34 7.40
N ALA A 123 -0.83 -6.19 7.48
CA ALA A 123 -1.41 -5.65 8.70
C ALA A 123 -2.75 -5.01 8.38
N GLU A 124 -3.51 -4.69 9.43
CA GLU A 124 -4.72 -3.90 9.27
C GLU A 124 -4.34 -2.47 8.89
N GLU A 125 -5.29 -1.70 8.34
CA GLU A 125 -5.06 -0.31 8.01
C GLU A 125 -4.56 0.46 9.23
N PRO A 126 -3.33 0.96 9.21
CA PRO A 126 -2.83 1.76 10.33
C PRO A 126 -3.62 3.06 10.49
N GLU A 127 -3.80 3.50 11.72
CA GLU A 127 -4.57 4.71 12.03
C GLU A 127 -4.07 5.92 11.24
N ILE A 128 -2.76 6.04 11.09
CA ILE A 128 -2.15 7.18 10.38
C ILE A 128 -2.67 7.31 8.94
N PHE A 129 -2.92 6.20 8.25
CA PHE A 129 -3.35 6.24 6.85
C PHE A 129 -4.77 6.77 6.69
N LYS A 130 -5.58 6.77 7.73
CA LYS A 130 -6.92 7.33 7.71
C LYS A 130 -6.92 8.86 7.66
N HIS A 131 -5.78 9.47 7.97
CA HIS A 131 -5.64 10.92 8.08
C HIS A 131 -4.72 11.51 7.01
N VAL A 132 -4.18 10.69 6.13
CA VAL A 132 -3.24 11.11 5.10
C VAL A 132 -3.93 11.14 3.74
N ALA A 133 -3.75 12.23 3.02
CA ALA A 133 -4.19 12.34 1.63
C ALA A 133 -3.03 11.93 0.72
N TYR A 134 -3.27 10.95 -0.13
CA TYR A 134 -2.29 10.49 -1.10
C TYR A 134 -2.93 10.01 -2.40
#